data_7c2ff85f2fa75441d4749e274af4851c
#
_entry.id   7c2ff85f2fa75441d4749e274af4851c
#
_cell.length_a   1.000
_cell.length_b   1.000
_cell.length_c   1.000
_cell.angle_alpha   90.00
_cell.angle_beta   90.00
_cell.angle_gamma   90.00
#
_symmetry.space_group_name_H-M   'P 1'
#
loop_
_entity.id
_entity.type
_entity.pdbx_description
1 polymer ?
#
loop_
_entity_poly.entity_id
_entity_poly.type
_entity_poly.pdbx_seq_one_letter_code
_entity_poly.pdbx_strand_id
1 'polypeptide(L)'
;VQAGYNLQAGNLLFGIEGDFDWTTFSGMTSPVSTSLGMIQASASKDWISTVAARVGITSDRWLVYSKVGGGWVQGSAALNVVNGGPIWVGSHTDGGWLVGGGIEYAFANNWTGKLEYDYVGLGNSTASTPPVVNASHDIQMLKVGANYQFGNRIPVAAASGPSGPEAQDTEALARASQNPVANLISLPFQNNTNFNAGPFNRTQDILNIQPVIPMPLGTDWNVISRTIVPLMSQPSPIFDSSSTNGIGDITQSLFLSPSHPGPLIWGVGPVYTIPSASDAILGTGKVLAGPTAVALVTPGHWVIGALVNNQWSVAGDPNRKSINAFLAQPFVNYNMAGGWFLTYSPIIMADWTAPSGQQWTVPVGGGFGRVFKIEGQAYNASISGYYNAVHPNNAADWQLRVQFALLFPR
;
A
#
# COMPACT_ATOMS: atom_id res chain seq x y z
N VAL A 1 -23.34 -1.24 -5.83
CA VAL A 1 -24.31 -2.10 -5.12
C VAL A 1 -23.86 -3.54 -5.24
N GLN A 2 -23.90 -4.28 -4.11
CA GLN A 2 -23.41 -5.66 -4.05
C GLN A 2 -24.51 -6.59 -3.54
N ALA A 3 -24.56 -7.80 -4.10
CA ALA A 3 -25.34 -8.92 -3.57
C ALA A 3 -24.52 -10.21 -3.68
N GLY A 4 -24.67 -11.11 -2.69
CA GLY A 4 -23.91 -12.35 -2.68
C GLY A 4 -24.51 -13.40 -1.75
N TYR A 5 -24.01 -14.62 -1.88
CA TYR A 5 -24.37 -15.75 -1.03
C TYR A 5 -23.12 -16.44 -0.50
N ASN A 6 -23.12 -16.75 0.80
CA ASN A 6 -21.99 -17.38 1.47
C ASN A 6 -22.40 -18.70 2.11
N LEU A 7 -21.54 -19.69 1.96
CA LEU A 7 -21.57 -20.96 2.69
C LEU A 7 -20.35 -21.02 3.60
N GLN A 8 -20.56 -21.25 4.88
CA GLN A 8 -19.48 -21.39 5.85
C GLN A 8 -19.39 -22.82 6.37
N ALA A 9 -18.16 -23.37 6.36
CA ALA A 9 -17.83 -24.69 6.90
C ALA A 9 -16.65 -24.53 7.89
N GLY A 10 -16.96 -24.48 9.18
CA GLY A 10 -15.97 -24.14 10.20
C GLY A 10 -15.43 -22.73 10.00
N ASN A 11 -14.11 -22.60 9.86
CA ASN A 11 -13.44 -21.33 9.62
C ASN A 11 -13.31 -20.99 8.12
N LEU A 12 -13.73 -21.87 7.23
CA LEU A 12 -13.69 -21.64 5.78
C LEU A 12 -15.02 -21.08 5.30
N LEU A 13 -14.94 -20.07 4.45
CA LEU A 13 -16.07 -19.45 3.78
C LEU A 13 -15.91 -19.60 2.27
N PHE A 14 -16.98 -20.03 1.61
CA PHE A 14 -17.11 -20.05 0.16
C PHE A 14 -18.31 -19.20 -0.22
N GLY A 15 -18.18 -18.39 -1.24
CA GLY A 15 -19.26 -17.51 -1.65
C GLY A 15 -19.24 -17.20 -3.14
N ILE A 16 -20.36 -16.65 -3.57
CA ILE A 16 -20.50 -15.98 -4.87
C ILE A 16 -21.02 -14.58 -4.61
N GLU A 17 -20.52 -13.63 -5.36
CA GLU A 17 -21.00 -12.25 -5.27
C GLU A 17 -21.07 -11.59 -6.65
N GLY A 18 -21.98 -10.64 -6.78
CA GLY A 18 -22.09 -9.77 -7.92
C GLY A 18 -22.13 -8.33 -7.48
N ASP A 19 -21.37 -7.49 -8.17
CA ASP A 19 -21.32 -6.06 -7.95
C ASP A 19 -21.80 -5.31 -9.18
N PHE A 20 -22.39 -4.15 -8.94
CA PHE A 20 -22.71 -3.17 -9.96
C PHE A 20 -22.39 -1.77 -9.44
N ASP A 21 -21.48 -1.09 -10.13
CA ASP A 21 -20.98 0.24 -9.72
C ASP A 21 -21.16 1.23 -10.88
N TRP A 22 -21.84 2.35 -10.62
CA TRP A 22 -21.86 3.49 -11.55
C TRP A 22 -20.55 4.26 -11.41
N THR A 23 -20.01 4.70 -12.53
CA THR A 23 -18.76 5.45 -12.56
C THR A 23 -18.95 6.81 -13.20
N THR A 24 -18.13 7.78 -12.81
CA THR A 24 -18.08 9.12 -13.39
C THR A 24 -16.71 9.43 -14.00
N PHE A 25 -15.94 8.38 -14.34
CA PHE A 25 -14.63 8.57 -14.94
C PHE A 25 -14.78 9.09 -16.37
N SER A 26 -14.19 10.26 -16.63
CA SER A 26 -14.09 10.84 -17.95
C SER A 26 -12.69 11.40 -18.17
N GLY A 27 -12.20 11.29 -19.40
CA GLY A 27 -10.93 11.82 -19.83
C GLY A 27 -11.07 12.50 -21.18
N MET A 28 -10.27 13.52 -21.42
CA MET A 28 -10.19 14.21 -22.70
C MET A 28 -8.73 14.38 -23.11
N THR A 29 -8.46 14.21 -24.41
CA THR A 29 -7.12 14.49 -24.96
C THR A 29 -6.93 15.99 -25.16
N SER A 30 -5.70 16.44 -25.27
CA SER A 30 -5.42 17.76 -25.82
C SER A 30 -5.91 17.85 -27.26
N PRO A 31 -6.44 19.02 -27.70
CA PRO A 31 -6.87 19.19 -29.09
C PRO A 31 -5.72 19.02 -30.07
N VAL A 32 -5.97 18.32 -31.18
CA VAL A 32 -5.02 18.07 -32.28
C VAL A 32 -5.53 18.75 -33.54
N SER A 33 -4.65 19.46 -34.20
CA SER A 33 -4.96 20.17 -35.50
C SER A 33 -5.01 19.17 -36.64
N THR A 34 -6.13 19.11 -37.34
CA THR A 34 -6.34 18.21 -38.47
C THR A 34 -6.92 19.01 -39.68
N SER A 35 -7.07 18.36 -40.83
CA SER A 35 -7.74 18.96 -42.01
C SER A 35 -9.25 19.24 -41.75
N LEU A 36 -9.84 18.66 -40.74
CA LEU A 36 -11.23 18.89 -40.33
C LEU A 36 -11.36 19.95 -39.22
N GLY A 37 -10.26 20.60 -38.84
CA GLY A 37 -10.18 21.53 -37.71
C GLY A 37 -9.47 20.93 -36.51
N MET A 38 -9.58 21.60 -35.36
CA MET A 38 -9.06 21.06 -34.10
C MET A 38 -10.01 19.96 -33.56
N ILE A 39 -9.49 18.73 -33.43
CA ILE A 39 -10.24 17.58 -32.96
C ILE A 39 -9.76 17.21 -31.57
N GLN A 40 -10.70 16.87 -30.70
CA GLN A 40 -10.47 16.39 -29.34
C GLN A 40 -11.21 15.06 -29.14
N ALA A 41 -10.52 14.05 -28.60
CA ALA A 41 -11.14 12.80 -28.18
C ALA A 41 -11.56 12.90 -26.72
N SER A 42 -12.74 12.37 -26.40
CA SER A 42 -13.21 12.17 -25.03
C SER A 42 -13.59 10.71 -24.82
N ALA A 43 -13.36 10.21 -23.64
CA ALA A 43 -13.77 8.88 -23.23
C ALA A 43 -14.39 8.94 -21.81
N SER A 44 -15.42 8.14 -21.56
CA SER A 44 -16.01 7.96 -20.24
C SER A 44 -16.20 6.48 -19.94
N LYS A 45 -16.25 6.15 -18.66
CA LYS A 45 -16.69 4.85 -18.16
C LYS A 45 -18.01 5.09 -17.44
N ASP A 46 -19.06 4.37 -17.82
CA ASP A 46 -20.42 4.63 -17.37
C ASP A 46 -20.80 3.70 -16.20
N TRP A 47 -20.46 2.40 -16.32
CA TRP A 47 -20.67 1.45 -15.24
C TRP A 47 -19.68 0.28 -15.33
N ILE A 48 -19.48 -0.37 -14.18
CA ILE A 48 -18.69 -1.59 -14.00
C ILE A 48 -19.59 -2.62 -13.31
N SER A 49 -19.61 -3.85 -13.81
CA SER A 49 -20.28 -4.97 -13.17
C SER A 49 -19.33 -6.14 -13.04
N THR A 50 -19.37 -6.83 -11.91
CA THR A 50 -18.52 -8.00 -11.67
C THR A 50 -19.32 -9.16 -11.12
N VAL A 51 -18.90 -10.39 -11.45
CA VAL A 51 -19.39 -11.62 -10.83
C VAL A 51 -18.20 -12.47 -10.45
N ALA A 52 -18.11 -12.87 -9.18
CA ALA A 52 -16.97 -13.60 -8.65
C ALA A 52 -17.36 -14.71 -7.68
N ALA A 53 -16.59 -15.79 -7.72
CA ALA A 53 -16.50 -16.73 -6.61
C ALA A 53 -15.49 -16.21 -5.59
N ARG A 54 -15.77 -16.38 -4.30
CA ARG A 54 -14.86 -16.00 -3.22
C ARG A 54 -14.59 -17.15 -2.26
N VAL A 55 -13.37 -17.19 -1.75
CA VAL A 55 -12.95 -18.12 -0.70
C VAL A 55 -12.24 -17.33 0.38
N GLY A 56 -12.54 -17.60 1.63
CA GLY A 56 -11.98 -16.86 2.74
C GLY A 56 -11.88 -17.67 4.03
N ILE A 57 -11.17 -17.08 4.97
CA ILE A 57 -10.99 -17.61 6.32
C ILE A 57 -11.63 -16.63 7.30
N THR A 58 -12.52 -17.19 8.15
CA THR A 58 -13.15 -16.44 9.22
C THR A 58 -12.40 -16.69 10.55
N SER A 59 -12.17 -15.64 11.30
CA SER A 59 -11.65 -15.70 12.68
C SER A 59 -12.35 -14.63 13.50
N ASP A 60 -13.09 -15.04 14.52
CA ASP A 60 -13.93 -14.18 15.35
C ASP A 60 -14.90 -13.35 14.50
N ARG A 61 -14.67 -12.03 14.41
CA ARG A 61 -15.47 -11.07 13.64
C ARG A 61 -14.89 -10.73 12.27
N TRP A 62 -13.77 -11.34 11.90
CA TRP A 62 -13.05 -11.05 10.68
C TRP A 62 -13.23 -12.13 9.65
N LEU A 63 -13.31 -11.70 8.40
CA LEU A 63 -13.18 -12.52 7.21
C LEU A 63 -12.09 -11.92 6.36
N VAL A 64 -11.09 -12.71 6.00
CA VAL A 64 -10.11 -12.41 4.96
C VAL A 64 -10.40 -13.31 3.78
N TYR A 65 -10.52 -12.76 2.59
CA TYR A 65 -10.91 -13.53 1.41
C TYR A 65 -10.19 -13.09 0.16
N SER A 66 -10.11 -14.01 -0.79
CA SER A 66 -9.75 -13.76 -2.18
C SER A 66 -10.93 -14.09 -3.08
N LYS A 67 -11.00 -13.46 -4.24
CA LYS A 67 -12.04 -13.70 -5.23
C LYS A 67 -11.49 -13.77 -6.64
N VAL A 68 -12.17 -14.53 -7.49
CA VAL A 68 -11.86 -14.68 -8.91
C VAL A 68 -13.17 -14.76 -9.71
N GLY A 69 -13.19 -14.12 -10.86
CA GLY A 69 -14.42 -14.06 -11.65
C GLY A 69 -14.28 -13.33 -12.97
N GLY A 70 -15.37 -12.75 -13.43
CA GLY A 70 -15.44 -11.90 -14.61
C GLY A 70 -15.92 -10.49 -14.27
N GLY A 71 -15.48 -9.53 -15.07
CA GLY A 71 -15.91 -8.14 -14.99
C GLY A 71 -16.32 -7.61 -16.36
N TRP A 72 -17.29 -6.74 -16.38
CA TRP A 72 -17.76 -6.04 -17.57
C TRP A 72 -17.79 -4.55 -17.32
N VAL A 73 -17.31 -3.80 -18.29
CA VAL A 73 -17.20 -2.35 -18.22
C VAL A 73 -17.82 -1.74 -19.45
N GLN A 74 -18.78 -0.88 -19.27
CA GLN A 74 -19.31 -0.07 -20.35
C GLN A 74 -18.64 1.28 -20.36
N GLY A 75 -18.14 1.67 -21.55
CA GLY A 75 -17.59 2.98 -21.80
C GLY A 75 -18.13 3.59 -23.07
N SER A 76 -18.02 4.91 -23.15
CA SER A 76 -18.36 5.72 -24.32
C SER A 76 -17.12 6.49 -24.75
N ALA A 77 -16.93 6.64 -26.05
CA ALA A 77 -15.88 7.49 -26.62
C ALA A 77 -16.50 8.40 -27.68
N ALA A 78 -15.99 9.63 -27.76
CA ALA A 78 -16.42 10.59 -28.78
C ALA A 78 -15.22 11.36 -29.35
N LEU A 79 -15.30 11.66 -30.65
CA LEU A 79 -14.43 12.61 -31.32
C LEU A 79 -15.23 13.89 -31.57
N ASN A 80 -14.76 15.00 -31.02
CA ASN A 80 -15.43 16.28 -31.11
C ASN A 80 -14.55 17.28 -31.88
N VAL A 81 -15.16 18.11 -32.69
CA VAL A 81 -14.51 19.32 -33.22
C VAL A 81 -14.58 20.39 -32.13
N VAL A 82 -13.46 21.00 -31.79
CA VAL A 82 -13.40 22.10 -30.80
C VAL A 82 -14.28 23.25 -31.33
N ASN A 83 -15.24 23.67 -30.52
CA ASN A 83 -16.29 24.63 -30.87
C ASN A 83 -17.30 24.12 -31.94
N GLY A 84 -17.37 22.79 -32.16
CA GLY A 84 -18.33 22.13 -33.03
C GLY A 84 -19.04 21.00 -32.31
N GLY A 85 -19.82 20.21 -33.03
CA GLY A 85 -20.46 19.00 -32.51
C GLY A 85 -19.57 17.77 -32.57
N PRO A 86 -20.04 16.61 -32.01
CA PRO A 86 -19.35 15.34 -32.17
C PRO A 86 -19.39 14.88 -33.62
N ILE A 87 -18.23 14.46 -34.15
CA ILE A 87 -18.11 13.85 -35.47
C ILE A 87 -18.21 12.33 -35.42
N TRP A 88 -18.00 11.76 -34.23
CA TRP A 88 -18.17 10.34 -33.97
C TRP A 88 -18.49 10.11 -32.49
N VAL A 89 -19.41 9.19 -32.22
CA VAL A 89 -19.73 8.72 -30.88
C VAL A 89 -19.89 7.22 -30.93
N GLY A 90 -19.25 6.51 -30.03
CA GLY A 90 -19.37 5.06 -29.89
C GLY A 90 -19.43 4.66 -28.43
N SER A 91 -20.21 3.64 -28.13
CA SER A 91 -20.22 2.97 -26.84
C SER A 91 -19.96 1.48 -27.03
N HIS A 92 -19.23 0.88 -26.10
CA HIS A 92 -18.96 -0.56 -26.11
C HIS A 92 -18.87 -1.09 -24.69
N THR A 93 -19.07 -2.38 -24.56
CA THR A 93 -18.90 -3.11 -23.31
C THR A 93 -17.75 -4.08 -23.48
N ASP A 94 -16.71 -3.91 -22.67
CA ASP A 94 -15.59 -4.81 -22.61
C ASP A 94 -15.78 -5.80 -21.46
N GLY A 95 -15.49 -7.07 -21.70
CA GLY A 95 -15.47 -8.10 -20.68
C GLY A 95 -14.07 -8.63 -20.42
N GLY A 96 -13.79 -9.00 -19.18
CA GLY A 96 -12.49 -9.50 -18.79
C GLY A 96 -12.52 -10.38 -17.55
N TRP A 97 -11.34 -10.83 -17.14
CA TRP A 97 -11.17 -11.60 -15.91
C TRP A 97 -11.01 -10.66 -14.71
N LEU A 98 -11.45 -11.13 -13.55
CA LEU A 98 -11.35 -10.43 -12.29
C LEU A 98 -10.57 -11.27 -11.28
N VAL A 99 -9.64 -10.65 -10.58
CA VAL A 99 -9.05 -11.16 -9.35
C VAL A 99 -9.09 -10.07 -8.30
N GLY A 100 -9.40 -10.45 -7.07
CA GLY A 100 -9.47 -9.50 -5.98
C GLY A 100 -9.35 -10.17 -4.62
N GLY A 101 -9.42 -9.36 -3.59
CA GLY A 101 -9.41 -9.83 -2.23
C GLY A 101 -9.74 -8.70 -1.27
N GLY A 102 -10.13 -9.08 -0.07
CA GLY A 102 -10.54 -8.09 0.91
C GLY A 102 -10.57 -8.62 2.31
N ILE A 103 -10.87 -7.70 3.19
CA ILE A 103 -11.14 -7.96 4.60
C ILE A 103 -12.54 -7.45 4.93
N GLU A 104 -13.25 -8.19 5.75
CA GLU A 104 -14.60 -7.85 6.22
C GLU A 104 -14.67 -8.00 7.73
N TYR A 105 -15.25 -7.04 8.41
CA TYR A 105 -15.37 -7.00 9.86
C TYR A 105 -16.82 -6.87 10.31
N ALA A 106 -17.29 -7.80 11.13
CA ALA A 106 -18.63 -7.76 11.73
C ALA A 106 -18.64 -6.81 12.92
N PHE A 107 -19.15 -5.59 12.75
CA PHE A 107 -19.26 -4.58 13.81
C PHE A 107 -20.59 -4.63 14.56
N ALA A 108 -21.63 -5.23 13.98
CA ALA A 108 -22.91 -5.46 14.59
C ALA A 108 -23.50 -6.80 14.14
N ASN A 109 -24.60 -7.27 14.77
CA ASN A 109 -25.14 -8.62 14.57
C ASN A 109 -25.39 -9.04 13.10
N ASN A 110 -25.73 -8.13 12.22
CA ASN A 110 -26.03 -8.41 10.81
C ASN A 110 -25.26 -7.45 9.87
N TRP A 111 -24.41 -6.58 10.43
CA TRP A 111 -23.69 -5.61 9.65
C TRP A 111 -22.19 -5.90 9.65
N THR A 112 -21.60 -5.85 8.47
CA THR A 112 -20.16 -5.93 8.29
C THR A 112 -19.67 -4.73 7.51
N GLY A 113 -18.45 -4.27 7.83
CA GLY A 113 -17.70 -3.30 7.01
C GLY A 113 -16.67 -4.04 6.19
N LYS A 114 -16.51 -3.69 4.92
CA LYS A 114 -15.50 -4.30 4.05
C LYS A 114 -14.55 -3.28 3.47
N LEU A 115 -13.31 -3.74 3.27
CA LEU A 115 -12.32 -3.11 2.42
C LEU A 115 -11.86 -4.16 1.42
N GLU A 116 -11.96 -3.86 0.13
CA GLU A 116 -11.73 -4.80 -0.96
C GLU A 116 -10.92 -4.13 -2.07
N TYR A 117 -9.99 -4.87 -2.64
CA TYR A 117 -9.27 -4.48 -3.84
C TYR A 117 -9.57 -5.44 -4.96
N ASP A 118 -9.93 -4.91 -6.12
CA ASP A 118 -10.23 -5.66 -7.33
C ASP A 118 -9.38 -5.19 -8.51
N TYR A 119 -8.85 -6.15 -9.24
CA TYR A 119 -8.21 -5.95 -10.53
C TYR A 119 -9.05 -6.62 -11.61
N VAL A 120 -9.43 -5.85 -12.64
CA VAL A 120 -10.16 -6.34 -13.82
C VAL A 120 -9.27 -6.18 -15.03
N GLY A 121 -8.80 -7.29 -15.58
CA GLY A 121 -8.01 -7.34 -16.82
C GLY A 121 -8.94 -7.47 -18.03
N LEU A 122 -9.14 -6.37 -18.77
CA LEU A 122 -10.08 -6.31 -19.90
C LEU A 122 -9.47 -6.74 -21.24
N GLY A 123 -8.14 -7.02 -21.28
CA GLY A 123 -7.46 -7.35 -22.52
C GLY A 123 -7.32 -6.15 -23.47
N ASN A 124 -6.81 -6.43 -24.66
CA ASN A 124 -6.64 -5.39 -25.69
C ASN A 124 -7.88 -5.34 -26.59
N SER A 125 -8.65 -4.28 -26.52
CA SER A 125 -9.67 -4.01 -27.53
C SER A 125 -9.03 -3.32 -28.73
N THR A 126 -9.09 -3.97 -29.91
CA THR A 126 -8.72 -3.36 -31.17
C THR A 126 -9.95 -2.64 -31.74
N ALA A 127 -9.95 -1.32 -31.67
CA ALA A 127 -10.91 -0.54 -32.46
C ALA A 127 -10.55 -0.69 -33.95
N SER A 128 -11.40 -1.32 -34.72
CA SER A 128 -11.19 -1.60 -36.16
C SER A 128 -11.45 -0.42 -37.10
N THR A 129 -11.44 0.82 -36.58
CA THR A 129 -11.55 2.03 -37.39
C THR A 129 -10.25 2.84 -37.29
N PRO A 130 -9.64 3.27 -38.41
CA PRO A 130 -8.41 4.07 -38.37
C PRO A 130 -8.62 5.41 -37.65
N PRO A 131 -7.67 5.86 -36.78
CA PRO A 131 -6.42 5.19 -36.46
C PRO A 131 -6.60 4.08 -35.43
N VAL A 132 -5.91 2.94 -35.65
CA VAL A 132 -5.86 1.82 -34.71
C VAL A 132 -5.24 2.30 -33.41
N VAL A 133 -6.05 2.46 -32.37
CA VAL A 133 -5.58 2.79 -31.01
C VAL A 133 -5.64 1.51 -30.19
N ASN A 134 -4.46 0.93 -29.94
CA ASN A 134 -4.34 -0.15 -28.96
C ASN A 134 -4.29 0.50 -27.57
N ALA A 135 -5.37 0.37 -26.82
CA ALA A 135 -5.39 0.78 -25.43
C ALA A 135 -5.63 -0.45 -24.55
N SER A 136 -4.71 -0.74 -23.64
CA SER A 136 -4.98 -1.68 -22.54
C SER A 136 -5.85 -0.96 -21.52
N HIS A 137 -6.95 -1.58 -21.09
CA HIS A 137 -7.95 -0.92 -20.25
C HIS A 137 -8.12 -1.66 -18.90
N ASP A 138 -7.02 -2.08 -18.30
CA ASP A 138 -7.09 -2.73 -16.99
C ASP A 138 -7.64 -1.75 -15.95
N ILE A 139 -8.51 -2.24 -15.08
CA ILE A 139 -9.15 -1.42 -14.05
C ILE A 139 -8.76 -1.95 -12.67
N GLN A 140 -8.32 -1.05 -11.82
CA GLN A 140 -8.03 -1.30 -10.42
C GLN A 140 -9.04 -0.53 -9.56
N MET A 141 -9.64 -1.22 -8.60
CA MET A 141 -10.66 -0.64 -7.74
C MET A 141 -10.34 -0.91 -6.28
N LEU A 142 -10.35 0.13 -5.46
CA LEU A 142 -10.40 0.00 -4.02
C LEU A 142 -11.83 0.31 -3.56
N LYS A 143 -12.49 -0.66 -2.94
CA LYS A 143 -13.87 -0.56 -2.51
C LYS A 143 -13.96 -0.54 -0.99
N VAL A 144 -14.71 0.41 -0.45
CA VAL A 144 -15.12 0.44 0.96
C VAL A 144 -16.63 0.33 1.01
N GLY A 145 -17.13 -0.56 1.84
CA GLY A 145 -18.57 -0.81 1.89
C GLY A 145 -19.06 -1.35 3.21
N ALA A 146 -20.37 -1.33 3.37
CA ALA A 146 -21.07 -2.01 4.45
C ALA A 146 -22.05 -3.03 3.86
N ASN A 147 -22.03 -4.26 4.40
CA ASN A 147 -22.93 -5.33 3.99
C ASN A 147 -23.92 -5.63 5.11
N TYR A 148 -25.16 -5.89 4.73
CA TYR A 148 -26.17 -6.43 5.62
C TYR A 148 -26.41 -7.90 5.29
N GLN A 149 -26.30 -8.77 6.29
CA GLN A 149 -26.47 -10.21 6.15
C GLN A 149 -27.90 -10.62 6.49
N PHE A 150 -28.58 -11.26 5.54
CA PHE A 150 -29.89 -11.87 5.73
C PHE A 150 -29.71 -13.36 6.06
N GLY A 151 -30.31 -13.86 7.14
CA GLY A 151 -30.28 -15.29 7.49
C GLY A 151 -29.65 -15.58 8.85
N ASN A 152 -29.25 -16.84 9.07
CA ASN A 152 -28.68 -17.27 10.35
C ASN A 152 -27.41 -16.48 10.67
N ARG A 153 -27.41 -15.92 11.87
CA ARG A 153 -26.33 -15.08 12.40
C ARG A 153 -25.01 -15.81 12.33
N ILE A 154 -23.95 -15.16 11.82
CA ILE A 154 -22.62 -15.41 12.34
C ILE A 154 -22.73 -15.00 13.81
N PRO A 155 -22.51 -15.89 14.79
CA PRO A 155 -22.54 -15.48 16.18
C PRO A 155 -21.47 -14.42 16.36
N VAL A 156 -21.90 -13.16 16.51
CA VAL A 156 -21.02 -12.14 17.05
C VAL A 156 -20.79 -12.56 18.48
N ALA A 157 -19.75 -13.35 18.72
CA ALA A 157 -19.29 -13.61 20.06
C ALA A 157 -19.18 -12.24 20.73
N ALA A 158 -19.93 -12.06 21.82
CA ALA A 158 -19.78 -10.88 22.65
C ALA A 158 -18.28 -10.66 22.82
N ALA A 159 -17.81 -9.43 22.72
CA ALA A 159 -16.40 -9.08 22.88
C ALA A 159 -15.91 -9.35 24.30
N SER A 160 -15.89 -10.62 24.68
CA SER A 160 -14.94 -11.17 25.60
C SER A 160 -13.69 -11.42 24.75
N GLY A 161 -12.92 -10.36 24.52
CA GLY A 161 -11.52 -10.56 24.16
C GLY A 161 -10.94 -11.54 25.16
N PRO A 162 -10.04 -12.45 24.76
CA PRO A 162 -9.43 -13.36 25.69
C PRO A 162 -8.87 -12.54 26.86
N SER A 163 -9.52 -12.61 28.01
CA SER A 163 -9.07 -12.01 29.27
C SER A 163 -8.14 -13.00 29.96
N GLY A 164 -7.12 -13.48 29.25
CA GLY A 164 -6.18 -14.47 29.73
C GLY A 164 -4.74 -14.12 29.38
N PRO A 165 -3.76 -14.92 29.81
CA PRO A 165 -2.34 -14.71 29.53
C PRO A 165 -2.03 -14.50 28.03
N GLU A 166 -2.74 -15.17 27.13
CA GLU A 166 -2.56 -15.01 25.67
C GLU A 166 -2.93 -13.62 25.13
N ALA A 167 -3.92 -12.94 25.73
CA ALA A 167 -4.29 -11.58 25.33
C ALA A 167 -3.22 -10.58 25.75
N GLN A 168 -2.68 -10.74 26.96
CA GLN A 168 -1.58 -9.89 27.44
C GLN A 168 -0.32 -10.10 26.62
N ASP A 169 -0.01 -11.33 26.23
CA ASP A 169 1.09 -11.65 25.33
C ASP A 169 0.93 -10.99 23.95
N THR A 170 -0.29 -10.99 23.41
CA THR A 170 -0.56 -10.40 22.09
C THR A 170 -0.46 -8.87 22.11
N GLU A 171 -0.90 -8.22 23.18
CA GLU A 171 -0.74 -6.76 23.35
C GLU A 171 0.73 -6.37 23.56
N ALA A 172 1.47 -7.12 24.38
CA ALA A 172 2.90 -6.90 24.56
C ALA A 172 3.65 -7.07 23.24
N LEU A 173 3.27 -8.06 22.44
CA LEU A 173 3.84 -8.32 21.13
C LEU A 173 3.47 -7.23 20.11
N ALA A 174 2.25 -6.68 20.19
CA ALA A 174 1.85 -5.53 19.37
C ALA A 174 2.74 -4.33 19.64
N ARG A 175 2.98 -3.98 20.91
CA ARG A 175 3.89 -2.91 21.30
C ARG A 175 5.34 -3.18 20.85
N ALA A 176 5.81 -4.40 21.01
CA ALA A 176 7.16 -4.80 20.59
C ALA A 176 7.32 -4.68 19.06
N SER A 177 6.31 -5.11 18.28
CA SER A 177 6.34 -5.03 16.81
C SER A 177 6.29 -3.59 16.26
N GLN A 178 5.83 -2.63 17.08
CA GLN A 178 5.76 -1.20 16.75
C GLN A 178 7.03 -0.44 17.18
N ASN A 179 7.94 -1.10 17.88
CA ASN A 179 9.22 -0.55 18.33
C ASN A 179 10.34 -0.96 17.37
N PRO A 180 10.93 -0.03 16.60
CA PRO A 180 11.98 -0.36 15.63
C PRO A 180 13.28 -0.92 16.23
N VAL A 181 13.47 -0.78 17.53
CA VAL A 181 14.67 -1.24 18.27
C VAL A 181 14.31 -2.26 19.36
N ALA A 182 13.17 -2.94 19.22
CA ALA A 182 12.78 -4.02 20.11
C ALA A 182 13.72 -5.24 20.00
N ASN A 183 13.81 -5.99 21.10
CA ASN A 183 14.47 -7.30 21.08
C ASN A 183 13.54 -8.37 20.47
N LEU A 184 13.10 -8.12 19.24
CA LEU A 184 12.15 -8.95 18.49
C LEU A 184 12.68 -9.15 17.06
N ILE A 185 12.89 -10.39 16.65
CA ILE A 185 13.14 -10.67 15.25
C ILE A 185 11.83 -10.51 14.49
N SER A 186 11.84 -9.73 13.42
CA SER A 186 10.67 -9.58 12.55
C SER A 186 11.06 -9.57 11.07
N LEU A 187 10.13 -10.06 10.25
CA LEU A 187 10.26 -10.03 8.80
C LEU A 187 9.02 -9.38 8.17
N PRO A 188 8.96 -8.04 8.11
CA PRO A 188 7.91 -7.30 7.41
C PRO A 188 8.03 -7.39 5.89
N PHE A 189 6.89 -7.61 5.26
CA PHE A 189 6.60 -7.41 3.84
C PHE A 189 5.67 -6.19 3.76
N GLN A 190 6.19 -5.06 3.31
CA GLN A 190 5.45 -3.81 3.25
C GLN A 190 5.29 -3.38 1.80
N ASN A 191 4.08 -3.49 1.26
CA ASN A 191 3.76 -2.95 -0.06
C ASN A 191 3.29 -1.49 0.06
N ASN A 192 3.85 -0.62 -0.77
CA ASN A 192 3.47 0.77 -0.92
C ASN A 192 3.03 0.96 -2.38
N THR A 193 1.73 1.03 -2.60
CA THR A 193 1.13 1.38 -3.89
C THR A 193 0.95 2.89 -3.93
N ASN A 194 1.70 3.55 -4.82
CA ASN A 194 1.71 4.99 -4.99
C ASN A 194 0.92 5.36 -6.25
N PHE A 195 -0.19 6.09 -6.08
CA PHE A 195 -1.09 6.47 -7.15
C PHE A 195 -0.76 7.85 -7.71
N ASN A 196 -1.04 8.05 -8.98
CA ASN A 196 -0.79 9.28 -9.73
C ASN A 196 0.69 9.67 -9.78
N ALA A 197 1.59 8.68 -9.86
CA ALA A 197 3.02 8.90 -9.94
C ALA A 197 3.47 9.16 -11.40
N GLY A 198 4.43 10.06 -11.54
CA GLY A 198 5.03 10.40 -12.84
C GLY A 198 4.18 11.32 -13.70
N PRO A 199 4.70 11.70 -14.87
CA PRO A 199 4.04 12.66 -15.78
C PRO A 199 2.75 12.12 -16.41
N PHE A 200 2.50 10.83 -16.33
CA PHE A 200 1.33 10.14 -16.88
C PHE A 200 0.35 9.67 -15.80
N ASN A 201 0.51 10.10 -14.53
CA ASN A 201 -0.36 9.75 -13.39
C ASN A 201 -0.56 8.24 -13.23
N ARG A 202 0.51 7.48 -13.32
CA ARG A 202 0.47 6.02 -13.24
C ARG A 202 0.69 5.51 -11.82
N THR A 203 0.45 4.22 -11.62
CA THR A 203 0.69 3.56 -10.34
C THR A 203 2.13 3.04 -10.29
N GLN A 204 2.82 3.35 -9.19
CA GLN A 204 4.10 2.77 -8.82
C GLN A 204 3.88 1.81 -7.65
N ASP A 205 4.46 0.61 -7.70
CA ASP A 205 4.43 -0.35 -6.60
C ASP A 205 5.83 -0.60 -6.06
N ILE A 206 5.94 -0.61 -4.72
CA ILE A 206 7.19 -0.89 -4.02
C ILE A 206 6.90 -1.87 -2.89
N LEU A 207 7.29 -3.13 -3.06
CA LEU A 207 7.27 -4.13 -2.01
C LEU A 207 8.63 -4.15 -1.29
N ASN A 208 8.65 -3.67 -0.07
CA ASN A 208 9.84 -3.70 0.79
C ASN A 208 9.86 -4.97 1.64
N ILE A 209 10.88 -5.80 1.50
CA ILE A 209 11.19 -6.91 2.40
C ILE A 209 12.15 -6.37 3.45
N GLN A 210 11.76 -6.38 4.75
CA GLN A 210 12.46 -5.62 5.77
C GLN A 210 12.85 -6.47 6.99
N PRO A 211 13.79 -7.44 6.90
CA PRO A 211 14.23 -8.17 8.08
C PRO A 211 14.83 -7.23 9.14
N VAL A 212 14.36 -7.40 10.38
CA VAL A 212 14.88 -6.72 11.58
C VAL A 212 15.41 -7.77 12.54
N ILE A 213 16.68 -7.69 12.86
CA ILE A 213 17.41 -8.70 13.65
C ILE A 213 18.16 -8.00 14.78
N PRO A 214 17.71 -8.11 16.04
CA PRO A 214 18.48 -7.66 17.19
C PRO A 214 19.60 -8.65 17.50
N MET A 215 20.78 -8.14 17.77
CA MET A 215 21.98 -8.89 18.13
C MET A 215 22.51 -8.33 19.45
N PRO A 216 22.60 -9.15 20.51
CA PRO A 216 23.19 -8.70 21.77
C PRO A 216 24.67 -8.30 21.59
N LEU A 217 25.05 -7.19 22.20
CA LEU A 217 26.41 -6.70 22.28
C LEU A 217 26.79 -6.54 23.77
N GLY A 218 27.29 -7.61 24.37
CA GLY A 218 27.46 -7.70 25.81
C GLY A 218 26.13 -7.78 26.56
N THR A 219 26.10 -7.28 27.79
CA THR A 219 24.93 -7.31 28.69
C THR A 219 24.03 -6.09 28.54
N ASP A 220 24.59 -4.94 28.15
CA ASP A 220 23.94 -3.65 28.28
C ASP A 220 23.46 -3.07 26.96
N TRP A 221 23.89 -3.64 25.84
CA TRP A 221 23.62 -3.11 24.51
C TRP A 221 23.12 -4.16 23.54
N ASN A 222 22.32 -3.71 22.60
CA ASN A 222 21.93 -4.45 21.39
C ASN A 222 22.34 -3.67 20.14
N VAL A 223 22.78 -4.38 19.11
CA VAL A 223 22.84 -3.86 17.73
C VAL A 223 21.65 -4.39 16.97
N ILE A 224 20.77 -3.52 16.52
CA ILE A 224 19.61 -3.89 15.71
C ILE A 224 19.93 -3.64 14.24
N SER A 225 19.96 -4.71 13.45
CA SER A 225 20.16 -4.68 12.01
C SER A 225 18.80 -4.63 11.34
N ARG A 226 18.54 -3.58 10.54
CA ARG A 226 17.35 -3.47 9.69
C ARG A 226 17.80 -3.31 8.25
N THR A 227 17.49 -4.30 7.42
CA THR A 227 17.72 -4.28 5.98
C THR A 227 16.41 -3.96 5.26
N ILE A 228 16.44 -3.20 4.19
CA ILE A 228 15.30 -2.95 3.31
C ILE A 228 15.70 -3.37 1.89
N VAL A 229 15.02 -4.37 1.35
CA VAL A 229 15.17 -4.83 -0.03
C VAL A 229 13.89 -4.46 -0.79
N PRO A 230 13.92 -3.44 -1.66
CA PRO A 230 12.75 -3.02 -2.42
C PRO A 230 12.62 -3.82 -3.73
N LEU A 231 11.45 -4.43 -3.95
CA LEU A 231 11.01 -4.93 -5.24
C LEU A 231 10.06 -3.88 -5.82
N MET A 232 10.37 -3.37 -7.00
CA MET A 232 9.73 -2.19 -7.55
C MET A 232 9.08 -2.48 -8.91
N SER A 233 7.92 -1.87 -9.12
CA SER A 233 7.33 -1.65 -10.44
C SER A 233 7.25 -0.15 -10.68
N GLN A 234 8.19 0.37 -11.46
CA GLN A 234 8.37 1.79 -11.73
C GLN A 234 7.79 2.14 -13.10
N PRO A 235 6.76 2.99 -13.19
CA PRO A 235 6.29 3.48 -14.49
C PRO A 235 7.36 4.31 -15.18
N SER A 236 7.41 4.18 -16.51
CA SER A 236 8.33 4.96 -17.32
C SER A 236 8.01 6.46 -17.23
N PRO A 237 9.02 7.32 -17.07
CA PRO A 237 8.82 8.77 -17.13
C PRO A 237 8.70 9.31 -18.58
N ILE A 238 8.94 8.46 -19.59
CA ILE A 238 8.99 8.85 -21.00
C ILE A 238 7.82 8.29 -21.79
N PHE A 239 7.39 7.05 -21.47
CA PHE A 239 6.34 6.34 -22.20
C PHE A 239 5.19 5.97 -21.27
N ASP A 240 3.96 6.28 -21.67
CA ASP A 240 2.76 6.02 -20.89
C ASP A 240 2.46 4.53 -20.66
N SER A 241 2.88 3.65 -21.55
CA SER A 241 2.50 2.24 -21.57
C SER A 241 3.50 1.27 -20.96
N SER A 242 4.68 1.73 -20.50
CA SER A 242 5.75 0.84 -20.01
C SER A 242 6.05 1.02 -18.54
N SER A 243 6.48 -0.06 -17.88
CA SER A 243 7.02 -0.06 -16.53
C SER A 243 8.26 -0.94 -16.47
N THR A 244 9.23 -0.56 -15.65
CA THR A 244 10.41 -1.36 -15.35
C THR A 244 10.22 -2.06 -14.01
N ASN A 245 10.40 -3.37 -13.98
CA ASN A 245 10.25 -4.20 -12.77
C ASN A 245 11.62 -4.74 -12.36
N GLY A 246 11.90 -4.73 -11.07
CA GLY A 246 13.15 -5.26 -10.55
C GLY A 246 13.43 -4.90 -9.10
N ILE A 247 14.68 -5.13 -8.70
CA ILE A 247 15.18 -4.77 -7.37
C ILE A 247 15.68 -3.34 -7.40
N GLY A 248 15.35 -2.56 -6.38
CA GLY A 248 15.90 -1.22 -6.16
C GLY A 248 17.18 -1.23 -5.31
N ASP A 249 17.58 -0.06 -4.84
CA ASP A 249 18.76 0.08 -4.00
C ASP A 249 18.50 -0.44 -2.58
N ILE A 250 19.35 -1.35 -2.10
CA ILE A 250 19.23 -1.95 -0.76
C ILE A 250 19.73 -0.98 0.29
N THR A 251 18.92 -0.76 1.32
CA THR A 251 19.27 0.09 2.46
C THR A 251 19.48 -0.75 3.73
N GLN A 252 20.55 -0.45 4.46
CA GLN A 252 20.88 -1.07 5.73
C GLN A 252 20.99 -0.01 6.82
N SER A 253 20.29 -0.20 7.94
CA SER A 253 20.42 0.58 9.15
C SER A 253 20.95 -0.31 10.28
N LEU A 254 21.87 0.22 11.07
CA LEU A 254 22.36 -0.42 12.29
C LEU A 254 22.09 0.53 13.47
N PHE A 255 21.31 0.09 14.45
CA PHE A 255 21.03 0.88 15.64
C PHE A 255 21.72 0.27 16.85
N LEU A 256 22.53 1.06 17.55
CA LEU A 256 22.97 0.75 18.89
C LEU A 256 21.90 1.23 19.86
N SER A 257 21.35 0.34 20.68
CA SER A 257 20.27 0.59 21.63
C SER A 257 20.54 -0.10 22.97
N PRO A 258 20.19 0.50 24.12
CA PRO A 258 20.31 -0.17 25.41
C PRO A 258 19.48 -1.46 25.47
N SER A 259 20.01 -2.53 26.06
CA SER A 259 19.28 -3.80 26.28
C SER A 259 18.14 -3.64 27.29
N HIS A 260 18.32 -2.77 28.26
CA HIS A 260 17.37 -2.45 29.32
C HIS A 260 17.02 -0.95 29.26
N PRO A 261 16.21 -0.52 28.29
CA PRO A 261 15.86 0.89 28.16
C PRO A 261 14.96 1.32 29.32
N GLY A 262 15.13 2.58 29.76
CA GLY A 262 14.20 3.25 30.66
C GLY A 262 12.87 3.61 29.98
N PRO A 263 12.13 4.58 30.50
CA PRO A 263 10.86 5.03 29.89
C PRO A 263 11.04 5.55 28.46
N LEU A 264 12.21 6.11 28.12
CA LEU A 264 12.60 6.48 26.78
C LEU A 264 13.42 5.34 26.15
N ILE A 265 12.86 4.74 25.13
CA ILE A 265 13.53 3.74 24.29
C ILE A 265 14.17 4.48 23.11
N TRP A 266 15.44 4.21 22.83
CA TRP A 266 16.16 4.89 21.76
C TRP A 266 17.22 4.01 21.11
N GLY A 267 17.62 4.40 19.92
CA GLY A 267 18.74 3.81 19.21
C GLY A 267 19.32 4.79 18.21
N VAL A 268 20.63 4.72 18.03
CA VAL A 268 21.38 5.57 17.08
C VAL A 268 22.40 4.74 16.32
N GLY A 269 22.74 5.18 15.12
CA GLY A 269 23.78 4.49 14.36
C GLY A 269 23.87 4.96 12.90
N PRO A 270 24.62 4.23 12.08
CA PRO A 270 24.72 4.51 10.66
C PRO A 270 23.54 3.92 9.86
N VAL A 271 23.21 4.60 8.77
CA VAL A 271 22.40 4.07 7.66
C VAL A 271 23.22 4.21 6.38
N TYR A 272 23.15 3.20 5.52
CA TYR A 272 23.76 3.25 4.20
C TYR A 272 22.91 2.54 3.17
N THR A 273 22.98 3.03 1.94
CA THR A 273 22.28 2.47 0.77
C THR A 273 23.32 2.12 -0.29
N ILE A 274 23.24 0.91 -0.80
CA ILE A 274 24.14 0.44 -1.87
C ILE A 274 23.41 0.47 -3.22
N PRO A 275 24.11 0.81 -4.34
CA PRO A 275 23.50 0.85 -5.66
C PRO A 275 23.34 -0.55 -6.23
N SER A 276 22.38 -1.29 -5.68
CA SER A 276 22.07 -2.69 -6.04
C SER A 276 20.94 -2.85 -7.04
N ALA A 277 20.38 -1.72 -7.52
CA ALA A 277 19.26 -1.75 -8.43
C ALA A 277 19.56 -2.53 -9.71
N SER A 278 18.60 -3.37 -10.12
CA SER A 278 18.71 -4.20 -11.34
C SER A 278 18.57 -3.41 -12.63
N ASP A 279 18.10 -2.15 -12.57
CA ASP A 279 17.99 -1.24 -13.69
C ASP A 279 18.27 0.21 -13.22
N ALA A 280 18.77 1.05 -14.13
CA ALA A 280 19.15 2.42 -13.82
C ALA A 280 17.98 3.32 -13.38
N ILE A 281 16.74 3.00 -13.76
CA ILE A 281 15.53 3.73 -13.34
C ILE A 281 15.05 3.32 -11.93
N LEU A 282 15.48 2.16 -11.43
CA LEU A 282 15.07 1.62 -10.13
C LEU A 282 16.01 2.03 -8.99
N GLY A 283 17.13 2.69 -9.30
CA GLY A 283 18.11 3.06 -8.30
C GLY A 283 18.81 4.39 -8.55
N THR A 284 19.55 4.79 -7.56
CA THR A 284 20.28 6.07 -7.56
C THR A 284 21.61 6.00 -8.29
N GLY A 285 22.20 4.83 -8.41
CA GLY A 285 23.57 4.62 -8.90
C GLY A 285 24.65 5.16 -7.94
N LYS A 286 24.26 5.52 -6.71
CA LYS A 286 25.15 6.10 -5.68
C LYS A 286 25.20 5.23 -4.44
N VAL A 287 26.34 5.19 -3.80
CA VAL A 287 26.47 4.75 -2.41
C VAL A 287 26.07 5.93 -1.51
N LEU A 288 25.06 5.73 -0.69
CA LEU A 288 24.62 6.72 0.28
C LEU A 288 25.02 6.28 1.67
N ALA A 289 25.37 7.24 2.52
CA ALA A 289 25.65 6.99 3.94
C ALA A 289 25.24 8.19 4.79
N GLY A 290 24.91 7.92 6.05
CA GLY A 290 24.58 8.97 7.01
C GLY A 290 24.17 8.43 8.37
N PRO A 291 23.81 9.31 9.32
CA PRO A 291 23.30 8.93 10.62
C PRO A 291 21.83 8.57 10.57
N THR A 292 21.43 7.66 11.46
CA THR A 292 20.03 7.35 11.77
C THR A 292 19.82 7.35 13.28
N ALA A 293 18.63 7.77 13.70
CA ALA A 293 18.23 7.74 15.10
C ALA A 293 16.74 7.38 15.22
N VAL A 294 16.40 6.74 16.32
CA VAL A 294 15.01 6.46 16.71
C VAL A 294 14.85 6.73 18.20
N ALA A 295 13.72 7.29 18.57
CA ALA A 295 13.33 7.44 19.97
C ALA A 295 11.81 7.24 20.10
N LEU A 296 11.39 6.58 21.18
CA LEU A 296 9.98 6.34 21.47
C LEU A 296 9.69 6.17 22.95
N VAL A 297 8.43 6.37 23.29
CA VAL A 297 7.85 6.11 24.62
C VAL A 297 6.59 5.25 24.48
N THR A 298 6.27 4.47 25.54
CA THR A 298 5.13 3.54 25.51
C THR A 298 4.18 3.76 26.69
N PRO A 299 3.56 4.95 26.85
CA PRO A 299 2.66 5.22 27.98
C PRO A 299 1.31 4.53 27.78
N GLY A 300 0.93 3.63 28.71
CA GLY A 300 -0.35 2.92 28.66
C GLY A 300 -0.54 2.16 27.34
N HIS A 301 -1.58 2.48 26.58
CA HIS A 301 -1.88 1.85 25.29
C HIS A 301 -1.14 2.47 24.08
N TRP A 302 -0.39 3.54 24.30
CA TRP A 302 0.27 4.27 23.24
C TRP A 302 1.68 3.76 22.96
N VAL A 303 2.09 3.84 21.70
CA VAL A 303 3.49 3.78 21.26
C VAL A 303 3.72 5.04 20.42
N ILE A 304 4.51 5.97 20.93
CA ILE A 304 4.73 7.28 20.31
C ILE A 304 6.22 7.47 20.11
N GLY A 305 6.64 7.79 18.90
CA GLY A 305 8.04 8.01 18.61
C GLY A 305 8.31 8.55 17.22
N ALA A 306 9.58 8.61 16.87
CA ALA A 306 10.02 8.97 15.53
C ALA A 306 11.35 8.28 15.21
N LEU A 307 11.50 7.90 13.94
CA LEU A 307 12.74 7.51 13.32
C LEU A 307 13.14 8.62 12.35
N VAL A 308 14.42 9.02 12.39
CA VAL A 308 14.97 10.02 11.48
C VAL A 308 16.29 9.55 10.90
N ASN A 309 16.57 9.91 9.67
CA ASN A 309 17.91 9.77 9.09
C ASN A 309 18.15 10.85 8.03
N ASN A 310 19.42 11.08 7.71
CA ASN A 310 19.83 11.81 6.54
C ASN A 310 20.96 11.06 5.85
N GLN A 311 20.91 10.94 4.54
CA GLN A 311 21.91 10.23 3.77
C GLN A 311 22.48 11.16 2.68
N TRP A 312 23.79 11.10 2.51
CA TRP A 312 24.52 11.80 1.45
C TRP A 312 25.14 10.79 0.49
N SER A 313 25.23 11.13 -0.79
CA SER A 313 26.04 10.35 -1.72
C SER A 313 27.53 10.52 -1.42
N VAL A 314 28.19 9.39 -1.09
CA VAL A 314 29.62 9.35 -0.72
C VAL A 314 30.47 8.71 -1.81
N ALA A 315 29.89 7.89 -2.69
CA ALA A 315 30.57 7.22 -3.80
C ALA A 315 29.53 6.85 -4.88
N GLY A 316 29.98 6.19 -5.96
CA GLY A 316 29.13 5.64 -7.04
C GLY A 316 29.36 6.34 -8.37
N ASP A 317 28.44 6.17 -9.32
CA ASP A 317 28.56 6.67 -10.71
C ASP A 317 28.69 8.21 -10.74
N PRO A 318 29.80 8.77 -11.25
CA PRO A 318 30.02 10.21 -11.31
C PRO A 318 29.00 10.95 -12.20
N ASN A 319 28.38 10.25 -13.16
CA ASN A 319 27.39 10.83 -14.08
C ASN A 319 25.98 10.93 -13.47
N ARG A 320 25.76 10.31 -12.33
CA ARG A 320 24.47 10.40 -11.60
C ARG A 320 24.49 11.58 -10.64
N LYS A 321 23.30 12.21 -10.49
CA LYS A 321 23.10 13.36 -9.59
C LYS A 321 23.54 13.03 -8.16
N SER A 322 24.18 13.98 -7.49
CA SER A 322 24.45 13.90 -6.05
C SER A 322 23.14 13.91 -5.26
N ILE A 323 23.14 13.21 -4.14
CA ILE A 323 21.96 13.01 -3.28
C ILE A 323 22.26 13.56 -1.89
N ASN A 324 21.29 14.25 -1.34
CA ASN A 324 21.22 14.64 0.06
C ASN A 324 19.75 14.47 0.45
N ALA A 325 19.43 13.34 1.06
CA ALA A 325 18.06 12.90 1.31
C ALA A 325 17.80 12.75 2.82
N PHE A 326 16.77 13.41 3.28
CA PHE A 326 16.27 13.33 4.63
C PHE A 326 15.02 12.45 4.69
N LEU A 327 14.88 11.68 5.77
CA LEU A 327 13.70 10.91 6.09
C LEU A 327 13.34 11.10 7.56
N ALA A 328 12.07 11.40 7.83
CA ALA A 328 11.49 11.34 9.15
C ALA A 328 10.22 10.48 9.12
N GLN A 329 10.13 9.55 10.03
CA GLN A 329 8.95 8.71 10.21
C GLN A 329 8.46 8.87 11.65
N PRO A 330 7.61 9.89 11.94
CA PRO A 330 6.87 9.93 13.19
C PRO A 330 5.90 8.75 13.22
N PHE A 331 5.70 8.14 14.37
CA PHE A 331 4.69 7.11 14.53
C PHE A 331 3.94 7.29 15.86
N VAL A 332 2.62 7.15 15.75
CA VAL A 332 1.69 7.18 16.87
C VAL A 332 0.76 5.99 16.72
N ASN A 333 0.87 5.02 17.61
CA ASN A 333 0.03 3.85 17.61
C ASN A 333 -0.79 3.81 18.90
N TYR A 334 -2.06 3.47 18.79
CA TYR A 334 -2.95 3.21 19.92
C TYR A 334 -3.37 1.75 19.93
N ASN A 335 -2.92 1.01 20.93
CA ASN A 335 -3.17 -0.42 21.06
C ASN A 335 -4.49 -0.67 21.80
N MET A 336 -5.27 -1.60 21.29
CA MET A 336 -6.56 -2.00 21.78
C MET A 336 -6.55 -3.49 22.16
N ALA A 337 -7.57 -3.94 22.86
CA ALA A 337 -7.73 -5.35 23.24
C ALA A 337 -7.71 -6.27 22.01
N GLY A 338 -7.17 -7.50 22.19
CA GLY A 338 -7.10 -8.51 21.14
C GLY A 338 -6.06 -8.22 20.05
N GLY A 339 -5.04 -7.41 20.36
CA GLY A 339 -3.92 -7.09 19.49
C GLY A 339 -4.22 -6.09 18.36
N TRP A 340 -5.40 -5.48 18.38
CA TRP A 340 -5.76 -4.41 17.44
C TRP A 340 -5.02 -3.13 17.75
N PHE A 341 -4.74 -2.33 16.72
CA PHE A 341 -4.17 -1.00 16.88
C PHE A 341 -4.60 -0.06 15.77
N LEU A 342 -4.69 1.22 16.12
CA LEU A 342 -4.69 2.31 15.15
C LEU A 342 -3.25 2.77 14.95
N THR A 343 -2.90 3.17 13.73
CA THR A 343 -1.55 3.62 13.40
C THR A 343 -1.56 4.89 12.58
N TYR A 344 -0.69 5.81 12.95
CA TYR A 344 -0.27 6.96 12.17
C TYR A 344 1.25 6.85 12.04
N SER A 345 1.76 6.56 10.84
CA SER A 345 3.20 6.37 10.61
C SER A 345 3.59 6.80 9.19
N PRO A 346 3.39 8.08 8.84
CA PRO A 346 3.79 8.62 7.54
C PRO A 346 5.31 8.62 7.39
N ILE A 347 5.79 8.51 6.16
CA ILE A 347 7.21 8.69 5.84
C ILE A 347 7.36 10.05 5.17
N ILE A 348 7.82 11.03 5.94
CA ILE A 348 8.14 12.37 5.45
C ILE A 348 9.54 12.32 4.84
N MET A 349 9.69 12.84 3.64
CA MET A 349 10.97 12.86 2.93
C MET A 349 11.31 14.27 2.45
N ALA A 350 12.62 14.55 2.35
CA ALA A 350 13.11 15.75 1.68
C ALA A 350 14.36 15.44 0.84
N ASP A 351 14.38 15.92 -0.39
CA ASP A 351 15.60 16.00 -1.22
C ASP A 351 16.16 17.42 -1.12
N TRP A 352 17.22 17.60 -0.34
CA TRP A 352 17.86 18.92 -0.16
C TRP A 352 18.56 19.43 -1.42
N THR A 353 18.74 18.60 -2.44
CA THR A 353 19.32 18.97 -3.72
C THR A 353 18.26 19.41 -4.75
N ALA A 354 16.98 19.25 -4.43
CA ALA A 354 15.89 19.67 -5.30
C ALA A 354 15.66 21.20 -5.24
N PRO A 355 15.10 21.81 -6.29
CA PRO A 355 14.73 23.23 -6.27
C PRO A 355 13.75 23.55 -5.14
N SER A 356 13.75 24.84 -4.72
CA SER A 356 12.77 25.31 -3.72
C SER A 356 11.34 25.00 -4.15
N GLY A 357 10.53 24.51 -3.22
CA GLY A 357 9.15 24.05 -3.46
C GLY A 357 9.02 22.64 -4.05
N GLN A 358 10.13 21.96 -4.39
CA GLN A 358 10.16 20.59 -4.92
C GLN A 358 10.93 19.63 -4.02
N GLN A 359 11.18 20.02 -2.77
CA GLN A 359 12.04 19.28 -1.85
C GLN A 359 11.27 18.26 -1.03
N TRP A 360 10.07 18.59 -0.57
CA TRP A 360 9.37 17.85 0.47
C TRP A 360 8.28 16.93 -0.09
N THR A 361 8.18 15.74 0.52
CA THR A 361 6.99 14.90 0.45
C THR A 361 6.47 14.72 1.87
N VAL A 362 5.24 15.18 2.13
CA VAL A 362 4.61 15.16 3.45
C VAL A 362 3.28 14.43 3.37
N PRO A 363 3.26 13.13 3.68
CA PRO A 363 2.03 12.34 3.71
C PRO A 363 1.20 12.63 4.96
N VAL A 364 -0.12 12.67 4.80
CA VAL A 364 -1.10 12.77 5.89
C VAL A 364 -2.10 11.62 5.73
N GLY A 365 -2.35 10.89 6.80
CA GLY A 365 -3.24 9.75 6.78
C GLY A 365 -2.95 8.81 7.93
N GLY A 366 -3.46 7.58 7.85
CA GLY A 366 -3.25 6.59 8.88
C GLY A 366 -3.94 5.28 8.52
N GLY A 367 -4.01 4.40 9.48
CA GLY A 367 -4.59 3.09 9.26
C GLY A 367 -4.83 2.32 10.54
N PHE A 368 -5.00 1.04 10.37
CA PHE A 368 -5.19 0.12 11.48
C PHE A 368 -4.52 -1.21 11.18
N GLY A 369 -4.32 -2.00 12.22
CA GLY A 369 -3.75 -3.32 12.10
C GLY A 369 -4.09 -4.22 13.28
N ARG A 370 -3.60 -5.45 13.20
CA ARG A 370 -3.75 -6.43 14.26
C ARG A 370 -2.50 -7.29 14.37
N VAL A 371 -2.08 -7.53 15.59
CA VAL A 371 -1.16 -8.63 15.93
C VAL A 371 -1.98 -9.84 16.38
N PHE A 372 -1.67 -11.01 15.84
CA PHE A 372 -2.39 -12.25 16.11
C PHE A 372 -1.44 -13.46 16.02
N LYS A 373 -1.86 -14.60 16.56
CA LYS A 373 -1.12 -15.86 16.46
C LYS A 373 -1.94 -16.89 15.69
N ILE A 374 -1.28 -17.66 14.84
CA ILE A 374 -1.82 -18.84 14.17
C ILE A 374 -0.86 -19.99 14.49
N GLU A 375 -1.37 -21.06 15.12
CA GLU A 375 -0.57 -22.24 15.51
C GLU A 375 0.72 -21.86 16.27
N GLY A 376 0.63 -20.86 17.14
CA GLY A 376 1.75 -20.36 17.94
C GLY A 376 2.68 -19.37 17.24
N GLN A 377 2.65 -19.27 15.91
CA GLN A 377 3.40 -18.27 15.15
C GLN A 377 2.69 -16.92 15.20
N ALA A 378 3.42 -15.88 15.55
CA ALA A 378 2.90 -14.53 15.64
C ALA A 378 3.05 -13.74 14.33
N TYR A 379 2.04 -12.96 14.03
CA TYR A 379 1.94 -12.12 12.83
C TYR A 379 1.48 -10.71 13.18
N ASN A 380 1.87 -9.75 12.36
CA ASN A 380 1.33 -8.39 12.36
C ASN A 380 0.84 -8.06 10.95
N ALA A 381 -0.44 -7.73 10.82
CA ALA A 381 -1.02 -7.26 9.57
C ALA A 381 -1.60 -5.86 9.75
N SER A 382 -1.35 -4.96 8.80
CA SER A 382 -1.89 -3.60 8.83
C SER A 382 -2.14 -3.04 7.44
N ILE A 383 -3.05 -2.07 7.37
CA ILE A 383 -3.36 -1.30 6.18
C ILE A 383 -3.45 0.18 6.54
N SER A 384 -2.91 1.04 5.70
CA SER A 384 -2.89 2.49 5.91
C SER A 384 -3.02 3.22 4.58
N GLY A 385 -3.74 4.33 4.57
CA GLY A 385 -3.86 5.24 3.44
C GLY A 385 -3.25 6.60 3.77
N TYR A 386 -2.52 7.18 2.82
CA TYR A 386 -1.89 8.49 2.96
C TYR A 386 -2.15 9.34 1.73
N TYR A 387 -2.44 10.61 1.96
CA TYR A 387 -2.46 11.66 0.95
C TYR A 387 -1.19 12.49 1.09
N ASN A 388 -0.44 12.69 0.01
CA ASN A 388 0.75 13.52 0.01
C ASN A 388 0.34 14.99 -0.07
N ALA A 389 0.11 15.62 1.09
CA ALA A 389 -0.36 17.01 1.18
C ALA A 389 0.66 18.02 0.63
N VAL A 390 1.92 17.66 0.67
CA VAL A 390 3.03 18.37 0.01
C VAL A 390 3.83 17.32 -0.76
N HIS A 391 4.08 17.57 -2.02
CA HIS A 391 4.93 16.69 -2.84
C HIS A 391 5.54 17.44 -4.03
N PRO A 392 6.68 16.98 -4.57
CA PRO A 392 7.24 17.49 -5.82
C PRO A 392 6.29 17.25 -7.00
N ASN A 393 6.47 18.01 -8.07
CA ASN A 393 5.78 17.76 -9.33
C ASN A 393 6.05 16.34 -9.82
N ASN A 394 5.04 15.66 -10.31
CA ASN A 394 5.06 14.27 -10.77
C ASN A 394 5.38 13.23 -9.66
N ALA A 395 5.41 13.59 -8.40
CA ALA A 395 5.35 12.61 -7.33
C ALA A 395 3.91 12.09 -7.16
N ALA A 396 3.74 10.98 -6.47
CA ALA A 396 2.42 10.40 -6.24
C ALA A 396 1.55 11.29 -5.34
N ASP A 397 0.25 11.36 -5.61
CA ASP A 397 -0.72 12.07 -4.77
C ASP A 397 -1.14 11.24 -3.56
N TRP A 398 -1.28 9.92 -3.75
CA TRP A 398 -1.79 8.99 -2.76
C TRP A 398 -0.89 7.78 -2.58
N GLN A 399 -0.88 7.25 -1.38
CA GLN A 399 -0.22 5.99 -1.07
C GLN A 399 -1.16 5.08 -0.29
N LEU A 400 -1.32 3.84 -0.76
CA LEU A 400 -1.85 2.73 0.02
C LEU A 400 -0.68 1.90 0.52
N ARG A 401 -0.63 1.66 1.84
CA ARG A 401 0.37 0.80 2.46
C ARG A 401 -0.31 -0.42 3.05
N VAL A 402 0.11 -1.59 2.61
CA VAL A 402 -0.28 -2.87 3.19
C VAL A 402 0.97 -3.53 3.76
N GLN A 403 0.92 -3.95 5.01
CA GLN A 403 2.03 -4.62 5.66
C GLN A 403 1.60 -5.94 6.27
N PHE A 404 2.42 -6.96 6.09
CA PHE A 404 2.32 -8.24 6.75
C PHE A 404 3.71 -8.61 7.30
N ALA A 405 3.79 -8.98 8.58
CA ALA A 405 5.07 -9.30 9.19
C ALA A 405 4.99 -10.60 9.99
N LEU A 406 6.02 -11.42 9.85
CA LEU A 406 6.27 -12.55 10.74
C LEU A 406 7.04 -12.04 11.95
N LEU A 407 6.64 -12.44 13.14
CA LEU A 407 7.24 -12.03 14.41
C LEU A 407 7.79 -13.26 15.14
N PHE A 408 9.05 -13.19 15.56
CA PHE A 408 9.74 -14.27 16.26
C PHE A 408 10.22 -13.74 17.62
N PRO A 409 9.35 -13.83 18.67
CA PRO A 409 9.71 -13.46 20.04
C PRO A 409 10.90 -14.27 20.53
N ARG A 410 11.80 -13.62 21.29
CA ARG A 410 12.96 -14.25 21.92
C ARG A 410 12.72 -14.50 23.40
#